data_780f97cc5e20494128a3f672229de394
#
_entry.id   780f97cc5e20494128a3f672229de394
#
_cell.length_a   1.000
_cell.length_b   1.000
_cell.length_c   1.000
_cell.angle_alpha   90.00
_cell.angle_beta   90.00
_cell.angle_gamma   90.00
#
_symmetry.space_group_name_H-M   'P 1'
#
loop_
_entity.id
_entity.type
_entity.pdbx_description
1 polymer ?
#
loop_
_entity_poly.entity_id
_entity_poly.type
_entity_poly.pdbx_seq_one_letter_code
_entity_poly.pdbx_strand_id
1 'polypeptide(L)'
;APIAKALNSSLGIERGLMTTIHSFTNDQVLVDVFHKDMRRARSAVSSIIPTKTGAAKAIGLVLPELAGRLDGVSMRVPTMNVFVDLCFPAGRETTVEEVNEIMKAAAQDPAYHGVLAYTEEKLVSHDYNHTHESSTFDATFTKVIEGKSNFVKVGSWYDNEWGFSCR
;
A
#
# COMPACT_ATOMS: atom_id res chain seq x y z
N ALA A 1 6.28 3.69 0.11
CA ALA A 1 7.52 4.04 0.81
C ALA A 1 7.26 4.91 2.05
N PRO A 2 6.50 6.05 2.00
CA PRO A 2 6.34 6.95 3.17
C PRO A 2 5.76 6.26 4.41
N ILE A 3 4.73 5.44 4.26
CA ILE A 3 4.15 4.66 5.36
C ILE A 3 5.19 3.72 5.99
N ALA A 4 5.91 2.98 5.16
CA ALA A 4 6.94 2.06 5.66
C ALA A 4 8.04 2.80 6.41
N LYS A 5 8.43 4.00 5.96
CA LYS A 5 9.41 4.85 6.63
C LYS A 5 8.92 5.31 8.01
N ALA A 6 7.69 5.85 8.08
CA ALA A 6 7.12 6.34 9.34
C ALA A 6 6.97 5.23 10.37
N LEU A 7 6.41 4.08 9.97
CA LEU A 7 6.21 2.94 10.85
C LEU A 7 7.52 2.28 11.27
N ASN A 8 8.49 2.15 10.35
CA ASN A 8 9.79 1.58 10.68
C ASN A 8 10.55 2.44 11.68
N SER A 9 10.49 3.77 11.54
CA SER A 9 11.16 4.70 12.46
C SER A 9 10.59 4.67 13.89
N SER A 10 9.30 4.38 14.03
CA SER A 10 8.59 4.45 15.33
C SER A 10 8.41 3.09 15.99
N LEU A 11 8.09 2.05 15.21
CA LEU A 11 7.76 0.71 15.72
C LEU A 11 8.81 -0.34 15.36
N GLY A 12 9.60 -0.09 14.31
CA GLY A 12 10.43 -1.09 13.65
C GLY A 12 9.59 -2.06 12.82
N ILE A 13 10.06 -2.38 11.61
CA ILE A 13 9.48 -3.41 10.76
C ILE A 13 10.49 -4.53 10.66
N GLU A 14 10.20 -5.69 11.26
CA GLU A 14 11.09 -6.85 11.16
C GLU A 14 11.05 -7.45 9.76
N ARG A 15 9.86 -7.68 9.24
CA ARG A 15 9.54 -8.20 7.91
C ARG A 15 8.08 -7.88 7.60
N GLY A 16 7.66 -8.02 6.35
CA GLY A 16 6.26 -7.75 6.03
C GLY A 16 5.85 -8.25 4.66
N LEU A 17 4.54 -8.46 4.53
CA LEU A 17 3.90 -8.79 3.26
C LEU A 17 2.97 -7.66 2.86
N MET A 18 3.06 -7.28 1.59
CA MET A 18 2.26 -6.24 0.98
C MET A 18 1.36 -6.83 -0.10
N THR A 19 0.09 -6.48 -0.06
CA THR A 19 -0.84 -6.76 -1.16
C THR A 19 -1.32 -5.44 -1.74
N THR A 20 -1.15 -5.23 -3.04
CA THR A 20 -1.78 -4.11 -3.72
C THR A 20 -3.03 -4.59 -4.46
N ILE A 21 -4.17 -4.00 -4.15
CA ILE A 21 -5.40 -4.11 -4.94
C ILE A 21 -5.35 -2.95 -5.92
N HIS A 22 -4.97 -3.27 -7.16
CA HIS A 22 -4.45 -2.29 -8.10
C HIS A 22 -5.28 -2.23 -9.36
N SER A 23 -5.57 -1.03 -9.85
CA SER A 23 -6.13 -0.85 -11.17
C SER A 23 -5.32 -1.62 -12.22
N PHE A 24 -5.97 -2.17 -13.24
CA PHE A 24 -5.25 -2.75 -14.36
C PHE A 24 -4.53 -1.64 -15.16
N THR A 25 -3.49 -2.01 -15.85
CA THR A 25 -2.65 -1.12 -16.67
C THR A 25 -2.41 -1.76 -18.02
N ASN A 26 -1.64 -1.10 -18.91
CA ASN A 26 -1.30 -1.64 -20.23
C ASN A 26 -0.65 -3.04 -20.23
N ASP A 27 -0.19 -3.52 -19.09
CA ASP A 27 0.34 -4.87 -18.94
C ASP A 27 -0.77 -5.95 -18.94
N GLN A 28 -2.01 -5.56 -18.68
CA GLN A 28 -3.19 -6.44 -18.73
C GLN A 28 -3.96 -6.26 -20.03
N VAL A 29 -4.56 -7.35 -20.51
CA VAL A 29 -5.38 -7.37 -21.73
C VAL A 29 -6.86 -7.11 -21.41
N LEU A 30 -7.59 -6.48 -22.34
CA LEU A 30 -9.02 -6.18 -22.15
C LEU A 30 -9.90 -7.41 -22.38
N VAL A 31 -9.52 -8.26 -23.34
CA VAL A 31 -10.21 -9.53 -23.67
C VAL A 31 -9.22 -10.68 -23.59
N ASP A 32 -9.72 -11.90 -23.46
CA ASP A 32 -8.87 -13.09 -23.42
C ASP A 32 -8.05 -13.20 -24.73
N VAL A 33 -6.74 -13.40 -24.57
CA VAL A 33 -5.80 -13.54 -25.68
C VAL A 33 -4.78 -14.63 -25.39
N PHE A 34 -4.06 -15.07 -26.42
CA PHE A 34 -2.93 -15.97 -26.22
C PHE A 34 -1.78 -15.23 -25.50
N HIS A 35 -1.32 -15.78 -24.38
CA HIS A 35 -0.18 -15.27 -23.63
C HIS A 35 0.51 -16.41 -22.89
N LYS A 36 1.86 -16.37 -22.81
CA LYS A 36 2.65 -17.41 -22.11
C LYS A 36 2.35 -17.51 -20.61
N ASP A 37 1.95 -16.41 -19.97
CA ASP A 37 1.44 -16.40 -18.61
C ASP A 37 -0.08 -16.53 -18.67
N MET A 38 -0.61 -17.64 -18.17
CA MET A 38 -2.03 -17.97 -18.24
C MET A 38 -2.93 -16.98 -17.50
N ARG A 39 -2.44 -16.31 -16.46
CA ARG A 39 -3.21 -15.28 -15.76
C ARG A 39 -3.27 -13.99 -16.56
N ARG A 40 -2.17 -13.61 -17.23
CA ARG A 40 -2.12 -12.43 -18.10
C ARG A 40 -2.84 -12.62 -19.43
N ALA A 41 -3.19 -13.86 -19.77
CA ALA A 41 -4.02 -14.19 -20.94
C ALA A 41 -5.49 -13.79 -20.76
N ARG A 42 -5.92 -13.50 -19.52
CA ARG A 42 -7.33 -13.31 -19.19
C ARG A 42 -7.71 -11.83 -19.12
N SER A 43 -8.99 -11.58 -19.46
CA SER A 43 -9.60 -10.25 -19.47
C SER A 43 -9.52 -9.53 -18.11
N ALA A 44 -8.88 -8.36 -18.10
CA ALA A 44 -8.75 -7.52 -16.92
C ALA A 44 -10.06 -6.81 -16.53
N VAL A 45 -10.97 -6.64 -17.47
CA VAL A 45 -12.25 -5.94 -17.21
C VAL A 45 -13.30 -6.83 -16.55
N SER A 46 -13.07 -8.15 -16.50
CA SER A 46 -14.00 -9.12 -15.90
C SER A 46 -13.35 -10.03 -14.86
N SER A 47 -12.09 -9.80 -14.51
CA SER A 47 -11.34 -10.70 -13.64
C SER A 47 -10.47 -9.97 -12.62
N ILE A 48 -10.26 -10.59 -11.45
CA ILE A 48 -9.16 -10.24 -10.55
C ILE A 48 -7.93 -11.02 -11.02
N ILE A 49 -6.85 -10.34 -11.40
CA ILE A 49 -5.65 -10.96 -11.96
C ILE A 49 -4.49 -10.85 -10.99
N PRO A 50 -4.10 -11.94 -10.30
CA PRO A 50 -2.91 -11.94 -9.46
C PRO A 50 -1.64 -11.79 -10.31
N THR A 51 -0.78 -10.86 -9.94
CA THR A 51 0.50 -10.64 -10.61
C THR A 51 1.62 -10.38 -9.61
N LYS A 52 2.86 -10.50 -10.07
CA LYS A 52 4.03 -10.06 -9.31
C LYS A 52 4.04 -8.53 -9.25
N THR A 53 4.61 -7.97 -8.19
CA THR A 53 4.88 -6.54 -8.07
C THR A 53 6.34 -6.30 -7.71
N GLY A 54 6.94 -5.29 -8.32
CA GLY A 54 8.25 -4.80 -7.94
C GLY A 54 8.23 -3.80 -6.78
N ALA A 55 7.06 -3.39 -6.32
CA ALA A 55 6.90 -2.31 -5.34
C ALA A 55 7.59 -2.60 -4.00
N ALA A 56 7.50 -3.83 -3.49
CA ALA A 56 8.16 -4.21 -2.24
C ALA A 56 9.70 -4.13 -2.37
N LYS A 57 10.26 -4.56 -3.50
CA LYS A 57 11.69 -4.44 -3.78
C LYS A 57 12.12 -2.98 -3.94
N ALA A 58 11.27 -2.15 -4.56
CA ALA A 58 11.53 -0.73 -4.74
C ALA A 58 11.59 0.02 -3.40
N ILE A 59 10.87 -0.41 -2.37
CA ILE A 59 11.01 0.15 -1.02
C ILE A 59 12.43 -0.01 -0.51
N GLY A 60 13.07 -1.15 -0.68
CA GLY A 60 14.46 -1.39 -0.27
C GLY A 60 15.50 -0.51 -1.01
N LEU A 61 15.16 0.05 -2.18
CA LEU A 61 16.05 0.99 -2.89
C LEU A 61 16.07 2.38 -2.23
N VAL A 62 14.95 2.81 -1.66
CA VAL A 62 14.81 4.14 -1.03
C VAL A 62 14.90 4.08 0.50
N LEU A 63 14.73 2.90 1.09
CA LEU A 63 14.85 2.60 2.51
C LEU A 63 15.75 1.36 2.66
N PRO A 64 17.08 1.53 2.58
CA PRO A 64 18.03 0.39 2.60
C PRO A 64 17.90 -0.51 3.82
N GLU A 65 17.48 0.04 4.95
CA GLU A 65 17.23 -0.69 6.20
C GLU A 65 16.07 -1.70 6.08
N LEU A 66 15.19 -1.54 5.10
CA LEU A 66 14.10 -2.48 4.79
C LEU A 66 14.41 -3.41 3.61
N ALA A 67 15.63 -3.35 3.06
CA ALA A 67 16.00 -4.19 1.93
C ALA A 67 15.90 -5.68 2.29
N GLY A 68 15.13 -6.43 1.48
CA GLY A 68 14.90 -7.86 1.70
C GLY A 68 13.93 -8.22 2.84
N ARG A 69 13.41 -7.22 3.57
CA ARG A 69 12.44 -7.45 4.66
C ARG A 69 10.99 -7.45 4.19
N LEU A 70 10.72 -6.83 3.05
CA LEU A 70 9.37 -6.71 2.48
C LEU A 70 9.26 -7.49 1.18
N ASP A 71 8.16 -8.20 1.01
CA ASP A 71 7.75 -8.82 -0.26
C ASP A 71 6.25 -8.59 -0.49
N GLY A 72 5.75 -8.91 -1.68
CA GLY A 72 4.34 -8.68 -1.94
C GLY A 72 3.86 -9.15 -3.31
N VAL A 73 2.54 -9.04 -3.44
CA VAL A 73 1.80 -9.39 -4.66
C VAL A 73 0.87 -8.25 -5.06
N SER A 74 0.43 -8.25 -6.31
CA SER A 74 -0.58 -7.34 -6.82
C SER A 74 -1.80 -8.11 -7.31
N MET A 75 -2.99 -7.66 -6.93
CA MET A 75 -4.27 -8.11 -7.46
C MET A 75 -4.80 -7.02 -8.38
N ARG A 76 -4.73 -7.25 -9.70
CA ARG A 76 -5.29 -6.29 -10.66
C ARG A 76 -6.80 -6.41 -10.70
N VAL A 77 -7.48 -5.27 -10.61
CA VAL A 77 -8.94 -5.17 -10.56
C VAL A 77 -9.45 -4.12 -11.55
N PRO A 78 -10.68 -4.25 -12.06
CA PRO A 78 -11.25 -3.31 -13.03
C PRO A 78 -11.84 -2.07 -12.36
N THR A 79 -11.04 -1.40 -11.53
CA THR A 79 -11.39 -0.14 -10.87
C THR A 79 -10.23 0.84 -10.99
N MET A 80 -10.50 2.12 -10.77
CA MET A 80 -9.46 3.15 -10.71
C MET A 80 -8.80 3.14 -9.34
N ASN A 81 -7.56 3.64 -9.31
CA ASN A 81 -6.73 3.81 -8.13
C ASN A 81 -6.31 2.51 -7.45
N VAL A 82 -5.64 2.63 -6.34
CA VAL A 82 -4.98 1.50 -5.67
C VAL A 82 -5.20 1.55 -4.18
N PHE A 83 -5.53 0.41 -3.61
CA PHE A 83 -5.42 0.16 -2.18
C PHE A 83 -4.21 -0.73 -1.91
N VAL A 84 -3.37 -0.34 -0.98
CA VAL A 84 -2.26 -1.16 -0.50
C VAL A 84 -2.51 -1.59 0.94
N ASP A 85 -2.38 -2.87 1.16
CA ASP A 85 -2.42 -3.54 2.45
C ASP A 85 -1.00 -3.97 2.82
N LEU A 86 -0.53 -3.58 4.01
CA LEU A 86 0.77 -3.97 4.55
C LEU A 86 0.58 -4.64 5.90
N CYS A 87 1.01 -5.90 6.00
CA CYS A 87 1.02 -6.68 7.23
C CYS A 87 2.46 -6.91 7.69
N PHE A 88 2.76 -6.64 8.96
CA PHE A 88 4.11 -6.81 9.51
C PHE A 88 4.11 -7.02 11.03
N PRO A 89 5.03 -7.82 11.57
CA PRO A 89 5.39 -7.75 12.97
C PRO A 89 6.24 -6.51 13.24
N ALA A 90 5.82 -5.73 14.21
CA ALA A 90 6.58 -4.60 14.75
C ALA A 90 7.67 -5.09 15.71
N GLY A 91 8.70 -4.30 15.94
CA GLY A 91 9.77 -4.60 16.89
C GLY A 91 9.33 -4.61 18.36
N ARG A 92 8.12 -4.18 18.65
CA ARG A 92 7.50 -4.16 19.99
C ARG A 92 5.98 -4.27 19.90
N GLU A 93 5.34 -4.55 21.03
CA GLU A 93 3.89 -4.48 21.17
C GLU A 93 3.37 -3.07 20.91
N THR A 94 2.19 -2.96 20.30
CA THR A 94 1.52 -1.70 19.97
C THR A 94 0.00 -1.86 19.98
N THR A 95 -0.72 -0.75 19.80
CA THR A 95 -2.19 -0.71 19.69
C THR A 95 -2.62 -0.02 18.40
N VAL A 96 -3.89 -0.18 18.01
CA VAL A 96 -4.47 0.51 16.85
C VAL A 96 -4.35 2.02 17.00
N GLU A 97 -4.65 2.53 18.20
CA GLU A 97 -4.59 3.95 18.52
C GLU A 97 -3.18 4.51 18.35
N GLU A 98 -2.18 3.80 18.88
CA GLU A 98 -0.78 4.21 18.74
C GLU A 98 -0.30 4.22 17.28
N VAL A 99 -0.65 3.19 16.50
CA VAL A 99 -0.31 3.15 15.07
C VAL A 99 -0.94 4.34 14.34
N ASN A 100 -2.20 4.62 14.61
CA ASN A 100 -2.91 5.74 13.98
C ASN A 100 -2.31 7.09 14.38
N GLU A 101 -1.96 7.31 15.65
CA GLU A 101 -1.29 8.54 16.11
C GLU A 101 0.09 8.73 15.48
N ILE A 102 0.89 7.68 15.34
CA ILE A 102 2.17 7.72 14.63
C ILE A 102 1.96 8.20 13.18
N MET A 103 0.99 7.65 12.49
CA MET A 103 0.73 8.00 11.09
C MET A 103 0.12 9.39 10.94
N LYS A 104 -0.73 9.80 11.87
CA LYS A 104 -1.30 11.16 11.94
C LYS A 104 -0.21 12.21 12.16
N ALA A 105 0.69 11.96 13.10
CA ALA A 105 1.83 12.82 13.35
C ALA A 105 2.78 12.89 12.14
N ALA A 106 3.06 11.76 11.50
CA ALA A 106 3.88 11.72 10.29
C ALA A 106 3.27 12.53 9.13
N ALA A 107 1.95 12.46 8.92
CA ALA A 107 1.26 13.23 7.90
C ALA A 107 1.30 14.75 8.14
N GLN A 108 1.50 15.19 9.38
CA GLN A 108 1.65 16.59 9.78
C GLN A 108 3.11 17.07 9.75
N ASP A 109 4.08 16.15 9.66
CA ASP A 109 5.50 16.48 9.63
C ASP A 109 5.86 17.11 8.26
N PRO A 110 6.53 18.28 8.24
CA PRO A 110 7.01 18.92 7.00
C PRO A 110 7.80 18.01 6.07
N ALA A 111 8.51 17.00 6.60
CA ALA A 111 9.26 16.01 5.82
C ALA A 111 8.37 15.11 4.94
N TYR A 112 7.08 15.01 5.24
CA TYR A 112 6.10 14.23 4.49
C TYR A 112 5.08 15.09 3.75
N HIS A 113 5.23 16.42 3.79
CA HIS A 113 4.27 17.34 3.17
C HIS A 113 4.11 17.05 1.67
N GLY A 114 2.85 16.92 1.23
CA GLY A 114 2.49 16.59 -0.15
C GLY A 114 2.82 15.14 -0.58
N VAL A 115 3.35 14.31 0.32
CA VAL A 115 3.71 12.91 0.04
C VAL A 115 2.83 11.93 0.81
N LEU A 116 2.50 12.24 2.04
CA LEU A 116 1.68 11.41 2.93
C LEU A 116 0.49 12.22 3.44
N ALA A 117 -0.71 11.67 3.25
CA ALA A 117 -1.93 12.15 3.89
C ALA A 117 -2.47 11.12 4.87
N TYR A 118 -3.42 11.53 5.70
CA TYR A 118 -4.09 10.73 6.72
C TYR A 118 -5.59 10.96 6.65
N THR A 119 -6.40 9.91 6.76
CA THR A 119 -7.86 10.01 6.84
C THR A 119 -8.45 9.05 7.87
N GLU A 120 -9.57 9.47 8.48
CA GLU A 120 -10.45 8.66 9.30
C GLU A 120 -11.82 8.47 8.63
N GLU A 121 -11.98 9.02 7.42
CA GLU A 121 -13.22 8.94 6.66
C GLU A 121 -13.37 7.59 5.96
N LYS A 122 -14.59 7.10 5.86
CA LYS A 122 -14.92 5.84 5.18
C LYS A 122 -15.08 6.06 3.68
N LEU A 123 -13.94 6.22 3.00
CA LEU A 123 -13.84 6.49 1.57
C LEU A 123 -13.57 5.21 0.78
N VAL A 124 -13.72 5.30 -0.55
CA VAL A 124 -13.47 4.21 -1.51
C VAL A 124 -12.50 4.66 -2.60
N SER A 125 -12.04 3.74 -3.43
CA SER A 125 -10.99 4.01 -4.42
C SER A 125 -11.26 5.21 -5.34
N HIS A 126 -12.52 5.46 -5.71
CA HIS A 126 -12.89 6.56 -6.60
C HIS A 126 -12.69 7.94 -5.96
N ASP A 127 -12.85 8.06 -4.64
CA ASP A 127 -12.70 9.31 -3.90
C ASP A 127 -11.25 9.83 -3.90
N TYR A 128 -10.30 8.95 -4.20
CA TYR A 128 -8.86 9.30 -4.30
C TYR A 128 -8.42 9.67 -5.72
N ASN A 129 -9.37 9.80 -6.65
CA ASN A 129 -9.05 10.20 -8.01
C ASN A 129 -8.50 11.64 -8.03
N HIS A 130 -7.36 11.83 -8.71
CA HIS A 130 -6.61 13.08 -8.77
C HIS A 130 -6.07 13.59 -7.41
N THR A 131 -5.86 12.71 -6.44
CA THR A 131 -5.10 13.07 -5.23
C THR A 131 -3.61 13.19 -5.55
N HIS A 132 -2.97 14.21 -4.98
CA HIS A 132 -1.58 14.54 -5.26
C HIS A 132 -0.58 13.73 -4.41
N GLU A 133 -1.00 13.29 -3.24
CA GLU A 133 -0.16 12.55 -2.32
C GLU A 133 0.20 11.18 -2.86
N SER A 134 1.42 10.74 -2.59
CA SER A 134 1.87 9.41 -2.96
C SER A 134 1.16 8.31 -2.15
N SER A 135 0.56 8.66 -1.03
CA SER A 135 -0.13 7.72 -0.15
C SER A 135 -1.02 8.45 0.85
N THR A 136 -2.28 8.06 0.93
CA THR A 136 -3.20 8.48 2.00
C THR A 136 -3.43 7.31 2.94
N PHE A 137 -2.91 7.41 4.17
CA PHE A 137 -3.11 6.39 5.19
C PHE A 137 -4.57 6.40 5.66
N ASP A 138 -5.17 5.22 5.66
CA ASP A 138 -6.56 5.04 6.10
C ASP A 138 -6.59 4.39 7.49
N ALA A 139 -6.85 5.22 8.50
CA ALA A 139 -6.87 4.79 9.89
C ALA A 139 -7.98 3.77 10.20
N THR A 140 -9.02 3.72 9.37
CA THR A 140 -10.16 2.79 9.58
C THR A 140 -9.78 1.33 9.23
N PHE A 141 -8.68 1.12 8.50
CA PHE A 141 -8.15 -0.19 8.13
C PHE A 141 -7.06 -0.71 9.07
N THR A 142 -6.62 0.11 10.03
CA THR A 142 -5.60 -0.33 11.00
C THR A 142 -6.13 -1.47 11.85
N LYS A 143 -5.35 -2.54 11.95
CA LYS A 143 -5.61 -3.68 12.82
C LYS A 143 -4.34 -4.06 13.55
N VAL A 144 -4.51 -4.40 14.82
CA VAL A 144 -3.51 -5.09 15.65
C VAL A 144 -4.20 -6.33 16.17
N ILE A 145 -3.55 -7.51 16.09
CA ILE A 145 -4.13 -8.74 16.61
C ILE A 145 -4.33 -8.59 18.12
N GLU A 146 -5.50 -8.98 18.62
CA GLU A 146 -5.86 -8.84 20.04
C GLU A 146 -4.88 -9.55 20.97
N GLY A 147 -4.70 -8.98 22.15
CA GLY A 147 -3.78 -9.42 23.19
C GLY A 147 -2.45 -8.67 23.14
N LYS A 148 -1.43 -9.26 23.72
CA LYS A 148 -0.04 -8.75 23.63
C LYS A 148 0.52 -9.09 22.26
N SER A 149 0.29 -8.25 21.29
CA SER A 149 0.65 -8.50 19.92
C SER A 149 1.46 -7.35 19.34
N ASN A 150 2.43 -7.74 18.52
CA ASN A 150 3.18 -6.84 17.68
C ASN A 150 2.78 -6.96 16.18
N PHE A 151 1.78 -7.78 15.85
CA PHE A 151 1.38 -7.97 14.46
C PHE A 151 0.38 -6.90 14.03
N VAL A 152 0.83 -6.06 13.10
CA VAL A 152 0.12 -4.87 12.62
C VAL A 152 -0.29 -5.06 11.16
N LYS A 153 -1.50 -4.63 10.84
CA LYS A 153 -2.00 -4.46 9.48
C LYS A 153 -2.43 -3.02 9.28
N VAL A 154 -1.99 -2.40 8.19
CA VAL A 154 -2.36 -1.04 7.80
C VAL A 154 -2.81 -0.97 6.36
N GLY A 155 -3.69 -0.01 6.05
CA GLY A 155 -4.21 0.25 4.73
C GLY A 155 -3.89 1.66 4.23
N SER A 156 -3.73 1.80 2.93
CA SER A 156 -3.50 3.10 2.31
C SER A 156 -3.98 3.15 0.88
N TRP A 157 -4.36 4.33 0.44
CA TRP A 157 -4.83 4.63 -0.91
C TRP A 157 -3.85 5.48 -1.69
N TYR A 158 -3.83 5.36 -3.00
CA TYR A 158 -3.12 6.28 -3.90
C TYR A 158 -3.67 6.22 -5.33
N ASP A 159 -3.59 7.35 -6.03
CA ASP A 159 -3.80 7.42 -7.47
C ASP A 159 -2.48 7.05 -8.17
N ASN A 160 -2.49 5.90 -8.86
CA ASN A 160 -1.28 5.37 -9.50
C ASN A 160 -0.86 6.12 -10.77
N GLU A 161 -1.71 6.97 -11.30
CA GLU A 161 -1.45 7.78 -12.50
C GLU A 161 -1.17 9.24 -12.12
N TRP A 162 -2.14 9.90 -11.51
CA TRP A 162 -2.03 11.31 -11.15
C TRP A 162 -1.01 11.55 -10.04
N GLY A 163 -1.11 10.84 -8.93
CA GLY A 163 -0.16 10.97 -7.82
C GLY A 163 1.27 10.63 -8.21
N PHE A 164 1.47 9.68 -9.13
CA PHE A 164 2.78 9.39 -9.71
C PHE A 164 3.28 10.56 -10.57
N SER A 165 2.42 11.14 -11.42
CA SER A 165 2.78 12.23 -12.32
C SER A 165 3.09 13.55 -11.58
N CYS A 166 2.64 13.69 -10.33
CA CYS A 166 2.96 14.80 -9.45
C CYS A 166 4.36 14.73 -8.82
N ARG A 167 5.11 13.65 -9.04
CA ARG A 167 6.47 13.37 -8.51
C ARG A 167 7.48 13.40 -9.61
#